data_1eb52a8c2a8cf2bb03e6da12f73b10da
#
_entry.id   1eb52a8c2a8cf2bb03e6da12f73b10da
#
_cell.length_a   1.000
_cell.length_b   1.000
_cell.length_c   1.000
_cell.angle_alpha   90.00
_cell.angle_beta   90.00
_cell.angle_gamma   90.00
#
_symmetry.space_group_name_H-M   'P 1'
#
loop_
_entity.id
_entity.type
_entity.pdbx_description
1 polymer ?
#
loop_
_entity_poly.entity_id
_entity_poly.type
_entity_poly.pdbx_seq_one_letter_code
_entity_poly.pdbx_strand_id
1 'polypeptide(L)'
;MNLFTIDTTSREVMYQPDIPAYGHWGLAAVNAAIFALFAFSFFKPKTRRDWRSFGAFSSFLVALFAEMYGFPLTIYLLSGWLESRYPSVNWLSHDSGHLLEMLLGWRGNPHFGPFHIASFVLIGGGFILIARGWDVLYAAQQRHELATAGIYARLRHPQYLGFILVMTGFLVQWPTLLTLAMYPVLVIMYLRLAKEEEREAVHEFGSRYLDYQASVPGFIPWRRR
;
A
#
# COMPACT_ATOMS: atom_id res chain seq x y z
N MET A 1 70.49 6.29 -12.09
CA MET A 1 70.05 5.54 -10.91
C MET A 1 68.67 6.15 -10.58
N ASN A 2 67.60 5.74 -11.30
CA ASN A 2 66.27 6.27 -11.18
C ASN A 2 65.38 5.18 -10.64
N LEU A 3 64.86 5.49 -9.49
CA LEU A 3 63.95 4.68 -8.67
C LEU A 3 62.61 4.46 -9.37
N PHE A 4 62.18 3.24 -9.35
CA PHE A 4 60.84 2.79 -9.71
C PHE A 4 59.77 3.54 -8.91
N THR A 5 58.99 4.34 -9.59
CA THR A 5 57.70 4.78 -9.06
C THR A 5 56.66 3.73 -9.46
N ILE A 6 56.22 2.93 -8.50
CA ILE A 6 55.11 2.02 -8.67
C ILE A 6 53.83 2.89 -8.63
N ASP A 7 53.20 3.04 -9.78
CA ASP A 7 51.86 3.63 -9.89
C ASP A 7 50.83 2.62 -9.34
N THR A 8 50.34 2.87 -8.14
CA THR A 8 49.35 2.04 -7.43
C THR A 8 47.91 2.52 -7.65
N THR A 9 47.60 3.11 -8.79
CA THR A 9 46.24 3.63 -9.10
C THR A 9 45.45 2.81 -10.10
N SER A 10 45.77 1.55 -10.34
CA SER A 10 44.83 0.63 -10.96
C SER A 10 43.88 0.05 -9.88
N ARG A 11 42.93 0.86 -9.43
CA ARG A 11 41.72 0.30 -8.83
C ARG A 11 41.07 -0.55 -9.92
N GLU A 12 41.19 -1.86 -9.83
CA GLU A 12 40.33 -2.78 -10.53
C GLU A 12 38.90 -2.37 -10.17
N VAL A 13 38.23 -1.70 -11.12
CA VAL A 13 36.81 -1.54 -11.09
C VAL A 13 36.27 -2.97 -11.25
N MET A 14 35.98 -3.63 -10.12
CA MET A 14 35.25 -4.89 -10.16
C MET A 14 33.98 -4.63 -10.97
N TYR A 15 33.95 -5.21 -12.16
CA TYR A 15 32.75 -5.26 -12.98
C TYR A 15 31.69 -5.99 -12.18
N GLN A 16 30.84 -5.24 -11.47
CA GLN A 16 29.58 -5.76 -10.98
C GLN A 16 28.69 -5.86 -12.20
N PRO A 17 28.27 -7.05 -12.59
CA PRO A 17 27.28 -7.18 -13.67
C PRO A 17 26.08 -6.34 -13.26
N ASP A 18 25.70 -5.38 -14.12
CA ASP A 18 24.48 -4.59 -13.95
C ASP A 18 23.29 -5.55 -13.91
N ILE A 19 22.87 -5.93 -12.70
CA ILE A 19 21.66 -6.72 -12.54
C ILE A 19 20.52 -5.79 -12.98
N PRO A 20 19.78 -6.14 -14.03
CA PRO A 20 18.69 -5.26 -14.49
C PRO A 20 17.73 -5.01 -13.33
N ALA A 21 17.40 -3.75 -13.08
CA ALA A 21 16.49 -3.38 -12.00
C ALA A 21 15.04 -3.87 -12.23
N TYR A 22 14.71 -4.16 -13.48
CA TYR A 22 13.36 -4.54 -13.94
C TYR A 22 13.40 -5.81 -14.78
N GLY A 23 12.21 -6.33 -15.14
CA GLY A 23 12.07 -7.61 -15.83
C GLY A 23 11.92 -8.80 -14.90
N HIS A 24 11.90 -8.57 -13.58
CA HIS A 24 11.79 -9.61 -12.56
C HIS A 24 10.33 -9.99 -12.27
N TRP A 25 9.61 -10.49 -13.27
CA TRP A 25 8.19 -10.82 -13.17
C TRP A 25 7.88 -11.87 -12.10
N GLY A 26 8.79 -12.82 -11.87
CA GLY A 26 8.69 -13.78 -10.78
C GLY A 26 8.69 -13.09 -9.42
N LEU A 27 9.56 -12.09 -9.23
CA LEU A 27 9.64 -11.31 -7.99
C LEU A 27 8.37 -10.45 -7.80
N ALA A 28 7.86 -9.84 -8.88
CA ALA A 28 6.59 -9.11 -8.86
C ALA A 28 5.43 -10.00 -8.42
N ALA A 29 5.30 -11.19 -9.00
CA ALA A 29 4.26 -12.15 -8.67
C ALA A 29 4.37 -12.64 -7.22
N VAL A 30 5.57 -12.98 -6.76
CA VAL A 30 5.82 -13.45 -5.39
C VAL A 30 5.47 -12.38 -4.37
N ASN A 31 5.90 -11.12 -4.57
CA ASN A 31 5.56 -10.05 -3.64
C ASN A 31 4.06 -9.75 -3.61
N ALA A 32 3.41 -9.65 -4.77
CA ALA A 32 1.97 -9.48 -4.84
C ALA A 32 1.23 -10.62 -4.10
N ALA A 33 1.66 -11.87 -4.30
CA ALA A 33 1.10 -13.02 -3.63
C ALA A 33 1.34 -12.99 -2.11
N ILE A 34 2.55 -12.65 -1.65
CA ILE A 34 2.87 -12.58 -0.21
C ILE A 34 1.94 -11.58 0.48
N PHE A 35 1.80 -10.37 -0.02
CA PHE A 35 0.94 -9.35 0.60
C PHE A 35 -0.54 -9.69 0.48
N ALA A 36 -0.98 -10.28 -0.63
CA ALA A 36 -2.36 -10.74 -0.79
C ALA A 36 -2.66 -11.89 0.18
N LEU A 37 -1.80 -12.91 0.29
CA LEU A 37 -1.95 -14.02 1.22
C LEU A 37 -1.84 -13.57 2.68
N PHE A 38 -0.96 -12.63 2.97
CA PHE A 38 -0.88 -12.02 4.30
C PHE A 38 -2.18 -11.33 4.68
N ALA A 39 -2.74 -10.50 3.80
CA ALA A 39 -4.06 -9.91 4.00
C ALA A 39 -5.15 -10.98 4.14
N PHE A 40 -5.12 -12.02 3.30
CA PHE A 40 -6.07 -13.13 3.34
C PHE A 40 -5.99 -13.95 4.63
N SER A 41 -4.84 -14.03 5.28
CA SER A 41 -4.68 -14.75 6.57
C SER A 41 -5.53 -14.15 7.69
N PHE A 42 -5.76 -12.84 7.64
CA PHE A 42 -6.63 -12.13 8.58
C PHE A 42 -8.05 -11.96 8.04
N PHE A 43 -8.16 -11.56 6.77
CA PHE A 43 -9.41 -11.26 6.09
C PHE A 43 -9.88 -12.49 5.30
N LYS A 44 -10.85 -13.22 5.87
CA LYS A 44 -11.43 -14.43 5.24
C LYS A 44 -12.74 -14.08 4.53
N PRO A 45 -12.73 -13.73 3.24
CA PRO A 45 -13.93 -13.29 2.52
C PRO A 45 -15.02 -14.36 2.55
N LYS A 46 -16.24 -14.00 2.94
CA LYS A 46 -17.39 -14.88 2.96
C LYS A 46 -18.47 -14.44 1.98
N THR A 47 -18.66 -13.14 1.85
CA THR A 47 -19.67 -12.54 0.98
C THR A 47 -19.08 -12.11 -0.35
N ARG A 48 -19.93 -11.87 -1.37
CA ARG A 48 -19.50 -11.28 -2.65
C ARG A 48 -18.85 -9.91 -2.45
N ARG A 49 -19.26 -9.17 -1.44
CA ARG A 49 -18.70 -7.87 -1.07
C ARG A 49 -17.29 -8.00 -0.54
N ASP A 50 -17.07 -8.95 0.35
CA ASP A 50 -15.73 -9.22 0.89
C ASP A 50 -14.76 -9.59 -0.24
N TRP A 51 -15.19 -10.45 -1.17
CA TRP A 51 -14.40 -10.81 -2.34
C TRP A 51 -14.11 -9.63 -3.26
N ARG A 52 -15.07 -8.72 -3.46
CA ARG A 52 -14.83 -7.47 -4.23
C ARG A 52 -13.82 -6.57 -3.55
N SER A 53 -13.94 -6.39 -2.24
CA SER A 53 -13.03 -5.61 -1.42
C SER A 53 -11.61 -6.17 -1.48
N PHE A 54 -11.45 -7.47 -1.27
CA PHE A 54 -10.16 -8.16 -1.34
C PHE A 54 -9.58 -8.18 -2.76
N GLY A 55 -10.39 -8.43 -3.76
CA GLY A 55 -9.98 -8.42 -5.16
C GLY A 55 -9.47 -7.07 -5.63
N ALA A 56 -10.12 -5.98 -5.21
CA ALA A 56 -9.68 -4.62 -5.48
C ALA A 56 -8.32 -4.30 -4.85
N PHE A 57 -8.14 -4.67 -3.59
CA PHE A 57 -6.84 -4.57 -2.90
C PHE A 57 -5.75 -5.38 -3.61
N SER A 58 -6.04 -6.64 -3.94
CA SER A 58 -5.10 -7.51 -4.64
C SER A 58 -4.74 -6.97 -6.03
N SER A 59 -5.69 -6.40 -6.76
CA SER A 59 -5.43 -5.76 -8.06
C SER A 59 -4.49 -4.57 -7.95
N PHE A 60 -4.62 -3.78 -6.89
CA PHE A 60 -3.69 -2.70 -6.60
C PHE A 60 -2.27 -3.22 -6.33
N LEU A 61 -2.13 -4.29 -5.54
CA LEU A 61 -0.83 -4.92 -5.27
C LEU A 61 -0.19 -5.46 -6.56
N VAL A 62 -0.97 -6.11 -7.41
CA VAL A 62 -0.46 -6.62 -8.70
C VAL A 62 0.04 -5.48 -9.58
N ALA A 63 -0.72 -4.40 -9.72
CA ALA A 63 -0.33 -3.22 -10.48
C ALA A 63 0.95 -2.58 -9.93
N LEU A 64 1.04 -2.44 -8.60
CA LEU A 64 2.20 -1.88 -7.92
C LEU A 64 3.46 -2.71 -8.18
N PHE A 65 3.42 -4.00 -7.87
CA PHE A 65 4.60 -4.85 -7.97
C PHE A 65 4.99 -5.17 -9.41
N ALA A 66 4.02 -5.13 -10.35
CA ALA A 66 4.33 -5.20 -11.78
C ALA A 66 5.16 -4.00 -12.24
N GLU A 67 4.88 -2.78 -11.76
CA GLU A 67 5.71 -1.62 -12.06
C GLU A 67 7.01 -1.60 -11.24
N MET A 68 6.99 -2.06 -9.99
CA MET A 68 8.16 -2.04 -9.11
C MET A 68 9.28 -2.99 -9.59
N TYR A 69 8.94 -4.16 -10.09
CA TYR A 69 9.91 -5.20 -10.46
C TYR A 69 9.81 -5.66 -11.91
N GLY A 70 8.63 -5.52 -12.53
CA GLY A 70 8.40 -5.98 -13.90
C GLY A 70 8.79 -4.93 -14.93
N PHE A 71 7.94 -3.97 -15.18
CA PHE A 71 8.13 -2.90 -16.15
C PHE A 71 7.83 -1.53 -15.54
N PRO A 72 8.79 -0.60 -15.48
CA PRO A 72 8.63 0.71 -14.85
C PRO A 72 7.85 1.68 -15.75
N LEU A 73 6.58 1.41 -15.99
CA LEU A 73 5.73 2.20 -16.89
C LEU A 73 5.74 3.69 -16.54
N THR A 74 5.67 4.01 -15.26
CA THR A 74 5.69 5.40 -14.77
C THR A 74 6.99 6.11 -15.14
N ILE A 75 8.14 5.47 -14.88
CA ILE A 75 9.46 6.03 -15.24
C ILE A 75 9.57 6.16 -16.76
N TYR A 76 9.13 5.16 -17.51
CA TYR A 76 9.14 5.18 -18.98
C TYR A 76 8.33 6.35 -19.54
N LEU A 77 7.10 6.55 -19.06
CA LEU A 77 6.22 7.63 -19.51
C LEU A 77 6.73 9.03 -19.12
N LEU A 78 7.41 9.15 -18.00
CA LEU A 78 7.94 10.41 -17.50
C LEU A 78 9.40 10.65 -17.89
N SER A 79 10.07 9.74 -18.59
CA SER A 79 11.52 9.76 -18.86
C SER A 79 11.99 11.09 -19.43
N GLY A 80 11.34 11.62 -20.47
CA GLY A 80 11.74 12.88 -21.08
C GLY A 80 11.70 14.08 -20.13
N TRP A 81 10.69 14.14 -19.24
CA TRP A 81 10.61 15.19 -18.22
C TRP A 81 11.62 14.95 -17.09
N LEU A 82 11.77 13.73 -16.63
CA LEU A 82 12.71 13.36 -15.56
C LEU A 82 14.16 13.63 -15.97
N GLU A 83 14.56 13.20 -17.17
CA GLU A 83 15.91 13.41 -17.71
C GLU A 83 16.21 14.88 -17.92
N SER A 84 15.25 15.65 -18.46
CA SER A 84 15.44 17.10 -18.66
C SER A 84 15.60 17.87 -17.35
N ARG A 85 14.93 17.44 -16.28
CA ARG A 85 14.94 18.13 -14.99
C ARG A 85 16.06 17.65 -14.07
N TYR A 86 16.41 16.37 -14.16
CA TYR A 86 17.39 15.69 -13.28
C TYR A 86 18.35 14.81 -14.09
N PRO A 87 19.22 15.41 -14.93
CA PRO A 87 20.03 14.67 -15.91
C PRO A 87 21.10 13.77 -15.28
N SER A 88 21.41 13.95 -13.99
CA SER A 88 22.41 13.14 -13.28
C SER A 88 21.84 11.89 -12.61
N VAL A 89 20.55 11.66 -12.69
CA VAL A 89 19.87 10.53 -12.04
C VAL A 89 19.71 9.39 -13.04
N ASN A 90 20.13 8.18 -12.63
CA ASN A 90 19.81 6.96 -13.38
C ASN A 90 18.37 6.52 -13.07
N TRP A 91 17.41 7.00 -13.84
CA TRP A 91 15.97 6.74 -13.63
C TRP A 91 15.59 5.27 -13.81
N LEU A 92 16.41 4.46 -14.45
CA LEU A 92 16.17 3.02 -14.60
C LEU A 92 16.77 2.19 -13.45
N SER A 93 17.41 2.82 -12.46
CA SER A 93 17.80 2.12 -11.24
C SER A 93 16.57 1.84 -10.36
N HIS A 94 16.62 0.78 -9.56
CA HIS A 94 15.54 0.46 -8.61
C HIS A 94 15.26 1.61 -7.64
N ASP A 95 16.31 2.22 -7.09
CA ASP A 95 16.18 3.31 -6.11
C ASP A 95 15.40 4.50 -6.64
N SER A 96 15.45 4.75 -7.96
CA SER A 96 14.73 5.85 -8.61
C SER A 96 13.21 5.70 -8.59
N GLY A 97 12.70 4.51 -8.34
CA GLY A 97 11.26 4.27 -8.13
C GLY A 97 10.70 4.90 -6.85
N HIS A 98 11.57 5.25 -5.89
CA HIS A 98 11.21 6.06 -4.72
C HIS A 98 11.10 7.53 -5.08
N LEU A 99 10.17 7.85 -6.00
CA LEU A 99 10.06 9.16 -6.62
C LEU A 99 9.93 10.31 -5.62
N LEU A 100 9.24 10.12 -4.49
CA LEU A 100 9.07 11.19 -3.50
C LEU A 100 10.40 11.55 -2.82
N GLU A 101 11.22 10.56 -2.44
CA GLU A 101 12.56 10.82 -1.90
C GLU A 101 13.45 11.50 -2.94
N MET A 102 13.44 10.99 -4.17
CA MET A 102 14.29 11.49 -5.25
C MET A 102 13.93 12.93 -5.63
N LEU A 103 12.65 13.23 -5.85
CA LEU A 103 12.19 14.57 -6.27
C LEU A 103 12.34 15.62 -5.17
N LEU A 104 12.27 15.23 -3.89
CA LEU A 104 12.46 16.12 -2.75
C LEU A 104 13.93 16.22 -2.29
N GLY A 105 14.86 15.63 -3.04
CA GLY A 105 16.28 15.80 -2.85
C GLY A 105 16.90 15.00 -1.71
N TRP A 106 16.29 13.88 -1.33
CA TRP A 106 16.90 12.94 -0.39
C TRP A 106 18.19 12.36 -0.96
N ARG A 107 19.31 12.48 -0.23
CA ARG A 107 20.63 12.06 -0.69
C ARG A 107 21.13 10.76 -0.08
N GLY A 108 20.40 10.19 0.87
CA GLY A 108 20.71 8.91 1.49
C GLY A 108 20.08 7.73 0.75
N ASN A 109 20.25 6.52 1.30
CA ASN A 109 19.52 5.36 0.81
C ASN A 109 18.01 5.62 0.94
N PRO A 110 17.22 5.54 -0.16
CA PRO A 110 15.80 5.87 -0.16
C PRO A 110 14.97 4.94 0.74
N HIS A 111 15.44 3.70 0.98
CA HIS A 111 14.80 2.75 1.88
C HIS A 111 14.81 3.19 3.36
N PHE A 112 15.65 4.14 3.72
CA PHE A 112 15.67 4.78 5.05
C PHE A 112 15.19 6.24 5.01
N GLY A 113 14.59 6.64 3.90
CA GLY A 113 14.01 7.97 3.72
C GLY A 113 12.73 8.16 4.55
N PRO A 114 12.32 9.42 4.78
CA PRO A 114 11.16 9.75 5.61
C PRO A 114 9.86 9.18 5.05
N PHE A 115 9.70 9.14 3.73
CA PHE A 115 8.49 8.59 3.09
C PHE A 115 8.45 7.06 3.20
N HIS A 116 9.60 6.41 3.07
CA HIS A 116 9.69 4.96 3.24
C HIS A 116 9.40 4.56 4.69
N ILE A 117 9.90 5.30 5.67
CA ILE A 117 9.59 5.06 7.09
C ILE A 117 8.10 5.30 7.37
N ALA A 118 7.53 6.41 6.83
CA ALA A 118 6.11 6.68 6.95
C ALA A 118 5.25 5.58 6.31
N SER A 119 5.70 5.01 5.19
CA SER A 119 5.00 3.91 4.53
C SER A 119 4.89 2.67 5.42
N PHE A 120 5.96 2.30 6.13
CA PHE A 120 5.92 1.17 7.07
C PHE A 120 4.88 1.36 8.18
N VAL A 121 4.76 2.59 8.70
CA VAL A 121 3.75 2.92 9.72
C VAL A 121 2.33 2.78 9.14
N LEU A 122 2.10 3.27 7.92
CA LEU A 122 0.81 3.20 7.25
C LEU A 122 0.44 1.75 6.89
N ILE A 123 1.37 1.00 6.30
CA ILE A 123 1.17 -0.40 5.92
C ILE A 123 0.93 -1.26 7.15
N GLY A 124 1.81 -1.17 8.15
CA GLY A 124 1.68 -1.94 9.40
C GLY A 124 0.42 -1.58 10.17
N GLY A 125 0.12 -0.28 10.32
CA GLY A 125 -1.11 0.21 10.94
C GLY A 125 -2.38 -0.27 10.20
N GLY A 126 -2.35 -0.25 8.88
CA GLY A 126 -3.44 -0.77 8.05
C GLY A 126 -3.69 -2.26 8.25
N PHE A 127 -2.64 -3.07 8.25
CA PHE A 127 -2.79 -4.51 8.53
C PHE A 127 -3.27 -4.80 9.97
N ILE A 128 -2.81 -4.03 10.96
CA ILE A 128 -3.32 -4.14 12.33
C ILE A 128 -4.81 -3.82 12.38
N LEU A 129 -5.27 -2.79 11.68
CA LEU A 129 -6.70 -2.46 11.61
C LEU A 129 -7.52 -3.55 10.95
N ILE A 130 -7.03 -4.14 9.85
CA ILE A 130 -7.70 -5.25 9.16
C ILE A 130 -7.81 -6.44 10.12
N ALA A 131 -6.71 -6.85 10.76
CA ALA A 131 -6.68 -7.99 11.66
C ALA A 131 -7.62 -7.80 12.86
N ARG A 132 -7.49 -6.65 13.58
CA ARG A 132 -8.33 -6.33 14.74
C ARG A 132 -9.79 -6.18 14.38
N GLY A 133 -10.09 -5.60 13.22
CA GLY A 133 -11.44 -5.46 12.70
C GLY A 133 -12.05 -6.82 12.41
N TRP A 134 -11.30 -7.69 11.75
CA TRP A 134 -11.79 -9.02 11.38
C TRP A 134 -12.11 -9.91 12.58
N ASP A 135 -11.24 -9.94 13.59
CA ASP A 135 -11.46 -10.73 14.80
C ASP A 135 -12.80 -10.40 15.45
N VAL A 136 -13.11 -9.10 15.59
CA VAL A 136 -14.37 -8.65 16.21
C VAL A 136 -15.57 -8.96 15.31
N LEU A 137 -15.44 -8.66 14.00
CA LEU A 137 -16.52 -8.89 13.05
C LEU A 137 -16.86 -10.39 12.93
N TYR A 138 -15.85 -11.23 12.86
CA TYR A 138 -16.03 -12.66 12.77
C TYR A 138 -16.75 -13.24 14.00
N ALA A 139 -16.35 -12.80 15.19
CA ALA A 139 -16.99 -13.22 16.43
C ALA A 139 -18.47 -12.75 16.50
N ALA A 140 -18.77 -11.54 16.05
CA ALA A 140 -20.13 -11.01 16.01
C ALA A 140 -21.00 -11.77 14.97
N GLN A 141 -20.45 -12.03 13.78
CA GLN A 141 -21.15 -12.81 12.74
C GLN A 141 -21.52 -14.23 13.21
N GLN A 142 -20.65 -14.89 13.98
CA GLN A 142 -20.95 -16.24 14.53
C GLN A 142 -22.14 -16.22 15.50
N ARG A 143 -22.36 -15.08 16.19
CA ARG A 143 -23.45 -14.89 17.16
C ARG A 143 -24.67 -14.23 16.59
N HIS A 144 -24.67 -13.86 15.29
CA HIS A 144 -25.71 -13.01 14.67
C HIS A 144 -25.91 -11.71 15.43
N GLU A 145 -24.81 -11.07 15.89
CA GLU A 145 -24.82 -9.84 16.65
C GLU A 145 -24.18 -8.70 15.87
N LEU A 146 -24.53 -7.47 16.22
CA LEU A 146 -23.90 -6.27 15.71
C LEU A 146 -22.47 -6.13 16.31
N ALA A 147 -21.46 -5.99 15.45
CA ALA A 147 -20.10 -5.74 15.88
C ALA A 147 -19.96 -4.30 16.41
N THR A 148 -19.82 -4.13 17.73
CA THR A 148 -19.69 -2.83 18.40
C THR A 148 -18.52 -2.77 19.37
N ALA A 149 -17.83 -3.88 19.59
CA ALA A 149 -16.74 -4.00 20.56
C ALA A 149 -15.37 -3.70 19.91
N GLY A 150 -14.34 -3.57 20.74
CA GLY A 150 -12.95 -3.42 20.30
C GLY A 150 -12.75 -2.21 19.40
N ILE A 151 -12.21 -2.42 18.19
CA ILE A 151 -11.99 -1.35 17.21
C ILE A 151 -13.30 -0.78 16.66
N TYR A 152 -14.39 -1.58 16.62
CA TYR A 152 -15.71 -1.14 16.20
C TYR A 152 -16.37 -0.17 17.21
N ALA A 153 -15.89 -0.10 18.44
CA ALA A 153 -16.32 0.95 19.37
C ALA A 153 -15.76 2.35 18.99
N ARG A 154 -14.83 2.41 18.05
CA ARG A 154 -14.18 3.65 17.62
C ARG A 154 -14.40 3.98 16.15
N LEU A 155 -14.58 2.98 15.29
CA LEU A 155 -14.73 3.10 13.84
C LEU A 155 -15.70 2.02 13.35
N ARG A 156 -16.64 2.40 12.47
CA ARG A 156 -17.57 1.44 11.88
C ARG A 156 -16.96 0.59 10.76
N HIS A 157 -15.97 1.12 10.04
CA HIS A 157 -15.36 0.47 8.87
C HIS A 157 -13.83 0.33 8.99
N PRO A 158 -13.31 -0.31 10.07
CA PRO A 158 -11.87 -0.42 10.30
C PRO A 158 -11.14 -1.19 9.20
N GLN A 159 -11.79 -2.20 8.59
CA GLN A 159 -11.18 -2.99 7.52
C GLN A 159 -10.96 -2.17 6.25
N TYR A 160 -11.96 -1.40 5.81
CA TYR A 160 -11.80 -0.54 4.62
C TYR A 160 -10.78 0.56 4.86
N LEU A 161 -10.78 1.16 6.06
CA LEU A 161 -9.72 2.09 6.44
C LEU A 161 -8.35 1.41 6.42
N GLY A 162 -8.26 0.18 6.89
CA GLY A 162 -7.02 -0.60 6.85
C GLY A 162 -6.51 -0.81 5.41
N PHE A 163 -7.36 -1.22 4.47
CA PHE A 163 -6.98 -1.34 3.05
C PHE A 163 -6.55 0.01 2.46
N ILE A 164 -7.26 1.08 2.76
CA ILE A 164 -6.90 2.44 2.30
C ILE A 164 -5.52 2.83 2.85
N LEU A 165 -5.24 2.59 4.14
CA LEU A 165 -3.95 2.89 4.74
C LEU A 165 -2.81 2.09 4.14
N VAL A 166 -2.99 0.79 3.89
CA VAL A 166 -1.98 -0.05 3.23
C VAL A 166 -1.68 0.48 1.82
N MET A 167 -2.72 0.76 1.02
CA MET A 167 -2.53 1.33 -0.32
C MET A 167 -1.86 2.70 -0.27
N THR A 168 -2.24 3.57 0.69
CA THR A 168 -1.60 4.87 0.89
C THR A 168 -0.12 4.71 1.23
N GLY A 169 0.22 3.77 2.11
CA GLY A 169 1.60 3.48 2.47
C GLY A 169 2.44 3.08 1.26
N PHE A 170 1.93 2.18 0.43
CA PHE A 170 2.60 1.80 -0.81
C PHE A 170 2.74 2.95 -1.81
N LEU A 171 1.73 3.82 -1.93
CA LEU A 171 1.82 5.02 -2.77
C LEU A 171 2.85 6.03 -2.27
N VAL A 172 2.99 6.16 -0.96
CA VAL A 172 4.01 7.02 -0.35
C VAL A 172 5.41 6.46 -0.60
N GLN A 173 5.56 5.15 -0.55
CA GLN A 173 6.82 4.47 -0.78
C GLN A 173 7.20 4.42 -2.26
N TRP A 174 6.25 4.07 -3.12
CA TRP A 174 6.48 3.80 -4.54
C TRP A 174 5.30 4.31 -5.39
N PRO A 175 5.23 5.62 -5.63
CA PRO A 175 4.14 6.20 -6.41
C PRO A 175 4.29 5.84 -7.90
N THR A 176 3.28 5.18 -8.47
CA THR A 176 3.19 4.94 -9.90
C THR A 176 1.97 5.62 -10.49
N LEU A 177 2.01 6.01 -11.77
CA LEU A 177 0.88 6.66 -12.44
C LEU A 177 -0.35 5.74 -12.44
N LEU A 178 -0.15 4.44 -12.62
CA LEU A 178 -1.23 3.47 -12.63
C LEU A 178 -1.88 3.35 -11.25
N THR A 179 -1.09 3.15 -10.20
CA THR A 179 -1.64 3.03 -8.83
C THR A 179 -2.23 4.35 -8.31
N LEU A 180 -1.66 5.50 -8.71
CA LEU A 180 -2.23 6.81 -8.44
C LEU A 180 -3.60 7.01 -9.11
N ALA A 181 -3.77 6.54 -10.35
CA ALA A 181 -5.07 6.58 -11.02
C ALA A 181 -6.07 5.58 -10.41
N MET A 182 -5.62 4.40 -10.00
CA MET A 182 -6.46 3.39 -9.35
C MET A 182 -6.93 3.84 -7.96
N TYR A 183 -6.08 4.52 -7.20
CA TYR A 183 -6.32 4.83 -5.78
C TYR A 183 -7.65 5.56 -5.52
N PRO A 184 -7.98 6.69 -6.17
CA PRO A 184 -9.26 7.36 -5.93
C PRO A 184 -10.47 6.50 -6.29
N VAL A 185 -10.36 5.68 -7.34
CA VAL A 185 -11.43 4.75 -7.74
C VAL A 185 -11.65 3.70 -6.67
N LEU A 186 -10.59 3.13 -6.12
CA LEU A 186 -10.65 2.13 -5.06
C LEU A 186 -11.18 2.73 -3.74
N VAL A 187 -10.74 3.94 -3.37
CA VAL A 187 -11.27 4.64 -2.20
C VAL A 187 -12.77 4.87 -2.34
N ILE A 188 -13.23 5.38 -3.49
CA ILE A 188 -14.67 5.58 -3.76
C ILE A 188 -15.42 4.24 -3.68
N MET A 189 -14.84 3.17 -4.20
CA MET A 189 -15.42 1.83 -4.11
C MET A 189 -15.58 1.39 -2.65
N TYR A 190 -14.54 1.53 -1.80
CA TYR A 190 -14.64 1.19 -0.38
C TYR A 190 -15.68 2.03 0.36
N LEU A 191 -15.77 3.33 0.04
CA LEU A 191 -16.81 4.19 0.62
C LEU A 191 -18.22 3.75 0.20
N ARG A 192 -18.40 3.27 -1.03
CA ARG A 192 -19.69 2.72 -1.50
C ARG A 192 -20.02 1.39 -0.82
N LEU A 193 -19.05 0.48 -0.72
CA LEU A 193 -19.23 -0.79 0.00
C LEU A 193 -19.61 -0.56 1.46
N ALA A 194 -18.97 0.39 2.13
CA ALA A 194 -19.30 0.78 3.49
C ALA A 194 -20.75 1.25 3.63
N LYS A 195 -21.24 2.07 2.68
CA LYS A 195 -22.65 2.53 2.67
C LYS A 195 -23.63 1.38 2.39
N GLU A 196 -23.24 0.42 1.55
CA GLU A 196 -24.06 -0.78 1.31
C GLU A 196 -24.16 -1.62 2.58
N GLU A 197 -23.06 -1.83 3.31
CA GLU A 197 -23.07 -2.51 4.62
C GLU A 197 -23.92 -1.80 5.65
N GLU A 198 -23.85 -0.47 5.72
CA GLU A 198 -24.68 0.30 6.66
C GLU A 198 -26.18 0.13 6.37
N ARG A 199 -26.59 0.10 5.10
CA ARG A 199 -27.98 -0.13 4.72
C ARG A 199 -28.48 -1.52 5.12
N GLU A 200 -27.64 -2.54 4.89
CA GLU A 200 -27.97 -3.91 5.30
C GLU A 200 -28.04 -4.03 6.83
N ALA A 201 -27.09 -3.41 7.55
CA ALA A 201 -27.09 -3.40 9.00
C ALA A 201 -28.31 -2.68 9.59
N VAL A 202 -28.78 -1.59 8.96
CA VAL A 202 -30.05 -0.95 9.34
C VAL A 202 -31.23 -1.89 9.11
N HIS A 203 -31.23 -2.64 8.00
CA HIS A 203 -32.29 -3.60 7.70
C HIS A 203 -32.31 -4.77 8.68
N GLU A 204 -31.13 -5.25 9.09
CA GLU A 204 -30.98 -6.42 9.97
C GLU A 204 -31.17 -6.07 11.45
N PHE A 205 -30.56 -4.96 11.93
CA PHE A 205 -30.50 -4.61 13.34
C PHE A 205 -31.40 -3.42 13.75
N GLY A 206 -32.01 -2.74 12.79
CA GLY A 206 -32.98 -1.65 13.03
C GLY A 206 -32.42 -0.49 13.85
N SER A 207 -33.16 -0.08 14.89
CA SER A 207 -32.78 1.03 15.78
C SER A 207 -31.41 0.83 16.47
N ARG A 208 -31.07 -0.40 16.82
CA ARG A 208 -29.76 -0.70 17.44
C ARG A 208 -28.58 -0.26 16.58
N TYR A 209 -28.69 -0.44 15.25
CA TYR A 209 -27.66 0.05 14.34
C TYR A 209 -27.68 1.58 14.22
N LEU A 210 -28.85 2.21 14.18
CA LEU A 210 -28.98 3.66 14.10
C LEU A 210 -28.37 4.35 15.32
N ASP A 211 -28.59 3.83 16.53
CA ASP A 211 -27.97 4.33 17.77
C ASP A 211 -26.43 4.18 17.74
N TYR A 212 -25.93 3.04 17.25
CA TYR A 212 -24.52 2.80 17.06
C TYR A 212 -23.93 3.77 16.01
N GLN A 213 -24.63 3.96 14.88
CA GLN A 213 -24.22 4.87 13.81
C GLN A 213 -24.16 6.34 14.29
N ALA A 214 -25.06 6.74 15.17
CA ALA A 214 -25.08 8.07 15.75
C ALA A 214 -23.88 8.34 16.68
N SER A 215 -23.40 7.30 17.35
CA SER A 215 -22.34 7.41 18.38
C SER A 215 -20.92 7.14 17.83
N VAL A 216 -20.77 6.32 16.78
CA VAL A 216 -19.49 5.88 16.27
C VAL A 216 -19.25 6.38 14.85
N PRO A 217 -18.12 7.06 14.54
CA PRO A 217 -17.80 7.53 13.19
C PRO A 217 -17.47 6.39 12.23
N GLY A 218 -17.65 6.61 10.90
CA GLY A 218 -17.40 5.62 9.87
C GLY A 218 -15.91 5.29 9.69
N PHE A 219 -15.08 6.30 9.39
CA PHE A 219 -13.68 6.13 8.99
C PHE A 219 -12.70 6.95 9.85
N ILE A 220 -13.06 8.16 10.24
CA ILE A 220 -12.16 9.05 10.98
C ILE A 220 -12.65 9.09 12.43
N PRO A 221 -11.79 8.79 13.42
CA PRO A 221 -12.17 8.80 14.83
C PRO A 221 -12.40 10.25 15.32
N TRP A 222 -13.50 10.84 14.87
CA TRP A 222 -13.92 12.17 15.29
C TRP A 222 -14.80 12.04 16.51
N ARG A 223 -14.38 12.57 17.65
CA ARG A 223 -15.29 12.72 18.80
C ARG A 223 -16.37 13.74 18.41
N ARG A 224 -17.60 13.28 18.15
CA ARG A 224 -18.76 14.15 18.26
C ARG A 224 -18.90 14.51 19.73
N ARG A 225 -18.67 15.78 20.06
CA ARG A 225 -18.98 16.36 21.38
C ARG A 225 -20.47 16.41 21.59
#